data_31b42070c2771ffd0ec1e187da7acdc7
#
_entry.id   31b42070c2771ffd0ec1e187da7acdc7
#
_cell.length_a   1.000
_cell.length_b   1.000
_cell.length_c   1.000
_cell.angle_alpha   90.00
_cell.angle_beta   90.00
_cell.angle_gamma   90.00
#
_symmetry.space_group_name_H-M   'P 1'
#
loop_
_entity.id
_entity.type
_entity.pdbx_description
1 polymer ?
#
loop_
_entity_poly.entity_id
_entity_poly.type
_entity_poly.pdbx_seq_one_letter_code
_entity_poly.pdbx_strand_id
1 'polypeptide(L)'
;MSKQQSKKAKQLQESNQSKKAQPQNTQKQQNKQKQQKISGEQYFSAEPSSIDERRTLHVTLRDNDVTVQVSNGVFSASRLDLGTSVLLKHAPELPKSGKFLDIGCGWGPISLAFGLESPEAEVFAIDVNERALELTELNAKNAGLKHIHTSLVDDALKEENNSKESNTLEFNNFDIIWSNPPIRVGKEILHDILLTWIPRLKVGGKAYLVVQKNLGSDSLITWLAENLGESYSVEKYASSKGYRVIEVKRN
;
A
#
# COMPACT_ATOMS: atom_id res chain seq x y z
N MET A 1 -60.75 -14.41 -40.15
CA MET A 1 -59.67 -14.55 -39.15
C MET A 1 -59.75 -13.38 -38.17
N SER A 2 -60.00 -13.66 -36.90
CA SER A 2 -60.46 -12.65 -35.94
C SER A 2 -59.32 -11.83 -35.31
N LYS A 3 -59.65 -10.57 -35.00
CA LYS A 3 -58.70 -9.61 -34.30
C LYS A 3 -58.07 -10.13 -33.01
N GLN A 4 -58.54 -11.26 -32.48
CA GLN A 4 -58.00 -11.91 -31.29
C GLN A 4 -56.74 -12.72 -31.54
N GLN A 5 -56.52 -13.26 -32.74
CA GLN A 5 -55.29 -14.02 -33.06
C GLN A 5 -54.07 -13.12 -33.31
N SER A 6 -54.29 -11.89 -33.79
CA SER A 6 -53.23 -10.89 -34.00
C SER A 6 -52.68 -10.30 -32.67
N LYS A 7 -53.53 -10.18 -31.64
CA LYS A 7 -53.06 -9.69 -30.31
C LYS A 7 -52.24 -10.73 -29.55
N LYS A 8 -52.55 -12.03 -29.67
CA LYS A 8 -51.79 -13.12 -29.03
C LYS A 8 -50.39 -13.30 -29.64
N ALA A 9 -50.23 -13.08 -30.94
CA ALA A 9 -48.95 -13.16 -31.63
C ALA A 9 -48.01 -12.00 -31.23
N LYS A 10 -48.52 -10.78 -31.01
CA LYS A 10 -47.72 -9.64 -30.56
C LYS A 10 -47.26 -9.78 -29.10
N GLN A 11 -48.11 -10.30 -28.21
CA GLN A 11 -47.72 -10.52 -26.79
C GLN A 11 -46.67 -11.62 -26.63
N LEU A 12 -46.65 -12.66 -27.51
CA LEU A 12 -45.63 -13.69 -27.49
C LEU A 12 -44.27 -13.22 -28.06
N GLN A 13 -44.24 -12.23 -28.97
CA GLN A 13 -42.99 -11.65 -29.45
C GLN A 13 -42.36 -10.68 -28.44
N GLU A 14 -43.14 -9.92 -27.71
CA GLU A 14 -42.63 -9.01 -26.67
C GLU A 14 -42.08 -9.73 -25.42
N SER A 15 -42.66 -10.90 -25.07
CA SER A 15 -42.17 -11.73 -23.96
C SER A 15 -40.86 -12.47 -24.25
N ASN A 16 -40.50 -12.68 -25.52
CA ASN A 16 -39.27 -13.36 -25.93
C ASN A 16 -38.08 -12.39 -26.15
N GLN A 17 -38.32 -11.09 -26.30
CA GLN A 17 -37.24 -10.10 -26.38
C GLN A 17 -36.69 -9.65 -24.99
N SER A 18 -37.52 -9.72 -23.93
CA SER A 18 -37.12 -9.36 -22.58
C SER A 18 -36.29 -10.43 -21.86
N LYS A 19 -36.20 -11.64 -22.36
CA LYS A 19 -35.45 -12.75 -21.73
C LYS A 19 -34.02 -12.97 -22.28
N LYS A 20 -33.55 -12.20 -23.27
CA LYS A 20 -32.22 -12.38 -23.89
C LYS A 20 -31.14 -11.33 -23.44
N ALA A 21 -31.44 -10.38 -22.57
CA ALA A 21 -30.54 -9.27 -22.27
C ALA A 21 -29.88 -9.28 -20.87
N GLN A 22 -30.01 -10.33 -20.05
CA GLN A 22 -29.52 -10.33 -18.69
C GLN A 22 -28.37 -11.26 -18.26
N PRO A 23 -27.80 -12.20 -19.04
CA PRO A 23 -26.69 -13.00 -18.50
C PRO A 23 -25.28 -12.41 -18.70
N GLN A 24 -25.09 -11.48 -19.64
CA GLN A 24 -23.72 -11.02 -19.98
C GLN A 24 -23.14 -9.98 -19.02
N ASN A 25 -23.97 -9.19 -18.36
CA ASN A 25 -23.50 -8.14 -17.44
C ASN A 25 -23.13 -8.71 -16.07
N THR A 26 -23.82 -9.74 -15.60
CA THR A 26 -23.55 -10.42 -14.32
C THR A 26 -22.27 -11.25 -14.39
N GLN A 27 -22.02 -11.93 -15.50
CA GLN A 27 -20.77 -12.68 -15.70
C GLN A 27 -19.54 -11.76 -15.85
N LYS A 28 -19.68 -10.61 -16.52
CA LYS A 28 -18.59 -9.61 -16.59
C LYS A 28 -18.28 -8.98 -15.23
N GLN A 29 -19.29 -8.73 -14.41
CA GLN A 29 -19.10 -8.23 -13.04
C GLN A 29 -18.51 -9.28 -12.12
N GLN A 30 -18.98 -10.53 -12.19
CA GLN A 30 -18.41 -11.64 -11.41
C GLN A 30 -16.97 -11.97 -11.83
N ASN A 31 -16.64 -11.93 -13.12
CA ASN A 31 -15.27 -12.12 -13.59
C ASN A 31 -14.35 -10.96 -13.19
N LYS A 32 -14.83 -9.70 -13.19
CA LYS A 32 -14.07 -8.57 -12.67
C LYS A 32 -13.82 -8.66 -11.16
N GLN A 33 -14.81 -9.07 -10.38
CA GLN A 33 -14.66 -9.29 -8.94
C GLN A 33 -13.75 -10.48 -8.64
N LYS A 34 -13.82 -11.56 -9.43
CA LYS A 34 -12.94 -12.72 -9.27
C LYS A 34 -11.50 -12.41 -9.67
N GLN A 35 -11.26 -11.64 -10.73
CA GLN A 35 -9.93 -11.14 -11.10
C GLN A 35 -9.37 -10.14 -10.09
N GLN A 36 -10.20 -9.27 -9.51
CA GLN A 36 -9.78 -8.35 -8.45
C GLN A 36 -9.45 -9.08 -7.13
N LYS A 37 -10.18 -10.17 -6.81
CA LYS A 37 -9.90 -10.98 -5.62
C LYS A 37 -8.61 -11.78 -5.79
N ILE A 38 -8.40 -12.41 -6.96
CA ILE A 38 -7.17 -13.15 -7.29
C ILE A 38 -5.95 -12.20 -7.30
N SER A 39 -6.08 -10.98 -7.85
CA SER A 39 -4.97 -10.01 -7.84
C SER A 39 -4.65 -9.50 -6.43
N GLY A 40 -5.66 -9.35 -5.56
CA GLY A 40 -5.46 -8.95 -4.17
C GLY A 40 -4.69 -10.01 -3.37
N GLU A 41 -5.09 -11.26 -3.46
CA GLU A 41 -4.44 -12.37 -2.77
C GLU A 41 -2.97 -12.60 -3.22
N GLN A 42 -2.63 -12.30 -4.47
CA GLN A 42 -1.25 -12.43 -4.98
C GLN A 42 -0.28 -11.39 -4.43
N TYR A 43 -0.75 -10.17 -4.12
CA TYR A 43 0.14 -9.11 -3.58
C TYR A 43 0.45 -9.26 -2.09
N PHE A 44 -0.37 -10.02 -1.38
CA PHE A 44 -0.26 -10.23 0.08
C PHE A 44 0.13 -11.67 0.44
N SER A 45 0.69 -12.41 -0.51
CA SER A 45 1.29 -13.73 -0.28
C SER A 45 2.80 -13.58 -0.13
N ALA A 46 3.39 -14.27 0.82
CA ALA A 46 4.85 -14.30 1.00
C ALA A 46 5.55 -14.75 -0.28
N GLU A 47 5.03 -15.78 -0.94
CA GLU A 47 5.53 -16.25 -2.25
C GLU A 47 4.47 -15.98 -3.33
N PRO A 48 4.69 -14.99 -4.23
CA PRO A 48 3.80 -14.78 -5.36
C PRO A 48 3.83 -15.97 -6.31
N SER A 49 2.67 -16.52 -6.65
CA SER A 49 2.54 -17.63 -7.61
C SER A 49 2.80 -17.21 -9.07
N SER A 50 2.91 -15.92 -9.35
CA SER A 50 3.21 -15.39 -10.68
C SER A 50 4.67 -15.54 -11.05
N ILE A 51 4.95 -15.77 -12.36
CA ILE A 51 6.33 -15.77 -12.88
C ILE A 51 6.98 -14.40 -12.58
N ASP A 52 8.26 -14.42 -12.15
CA ASP A 52 9.04 -13.20 -11.94
C ASP A 52 9.47 -12.60 -13.28
N GLU A 53 8.65 -11.72 -13.83
CA GLU A 53 8.95 -10.97 -15.06
C GLU A 53 9.41 -9.56 -14.68
N ARG A 54 10.71 -9.36 -14.62
CA ARG A 54 11.30 -8.06 -14.27
C ARG A 54 11.25 -7.09 -15.44
N ARG A 55 10.95 -5.82 -15.11
CA ARG A 55 10.91 -4.69 -16.07
C ARG A 55 11.59 -3.49 -15.46
N THR A 56 12.17 -2.68 -16.31
CA THR A 56 12.79 -1.42 -15.92
C THR A 56 11.77 -0.29 -16.01
N LEU A 57 11.69 0.54 -14.97
CA LEU A 57 10.96 1.80 -14.98
C LEU A 57 11.91 2.96 -14.71
N HIS A 58 11.62 4.10 -15.35
CA HIS A 58 12.23 5.38 -15.01
C HIS A 58 11.19 6.21 -14.25
N VAL A 59 11.51 6.60 -13.05
CA VAL A 59 10.58 7.32 -12.15
C VAL A 59 11.30 8.47 -11.45
N THR A 60 10.54 9.52 -11.14
CA THR A 60 11.02 10.61 -10.27
C THR A 60 10.44 10.41 -8.88
N LEU A 61 11.30 10.21 -7.90
CA LEU A 61 10.95 10.08 -6.48
C LEU A 61 11.35 11.38 -5.78
N ARG A 62 10.35 12.21 -5.47
CA ARG A 62 10.54 13.60 -5.09
C ARG A 62 11.37 14.30 -6.20
N ASP A 63 12.50 14.87 -5.93
CA ASP A 63 13.33 15.55 -6.94
C ASP A 63 14.45 14.67 -7.53
N ASN A 64 14.39 13.34 -7.30
CA ASN A 64 15.41 12.41 -7.73
C ASN A 64 14.91 11.50 -8.86
N ASP A 65 15.55 11.54 -10.02
CA ASP A 65 15.30 10.62 -11.12
C ASP A 65 16.05 9.31 -10.89
N VAL A 66 15.33 8.20 -10.88
CA VAL A 66 15.87 6.86 -10.64
C VAL A 66 15.38 5.85 -11.66
N THR A 67 16.24 4.88 -11.93
CA THR A 67 15.91 3.70 -12.73
C THR A 67 15.75 2.51 -11.81
N VAL A 68 14.57 1.89 -11.82
CA VAL A 68 14.20 0.81 -10.91
C VAL A 68 13.75 -0.44 -11.63
N GLN A 69 13.90 -1.58 -10.98
CA GLN A 69 13.32 -2.85 -11.40
C GLN A 69 11.99 -3.08 -10.69
N VAL A 70 11.03 -3.57 -11.44
CA VAL A 70 9.71 -3.97 -10.94
C VAL A 70 9.34 -5.35 -11.50
N SER A 71 8.42 -6.06 -10.86
CA SER A 71 7.99 -7.38 -11.33
C SER A 71 6.50 -7.63 -11.09
N ASN A 72 5.96 -8.60 -11.83
CA ASN A 72 4.62 -9.14 -11.56
C ASN A 72 4.55 -9.70 -10.13
N GLY A 73 3.37 -9.67 -9.53
CA GLY A 73 3.18 -10.13 -8.14
C GLY A 73 3.60 -9.12 -7.06
N VAL A 74 4.11 -7.94 -7.46
CA VAL A 74 4.41 -6.82 -6.57
C VAL A 74 3.50 -5.64 -6.89
N PHE A 75 3.10 -4.89 -5.88
CA PHE A 75 2.20 -3.75 -6.04
C PHE A 75 2.78 -2.71 -7.02
N SER A 76 1.92 -2.25 -7.94
CA SER A 76 2.26 -1.20 -8.92
C SER A 76 3.46 -1.49 -9.83
N ALA A 77 3.52 -2.69 -10.38
CA ALA A 77 4.60 -3.19 -11.26
C ALA A 77 4.74 -2.48 -12.63
N SER A 78 3.96 -1.46 -12.94
CA SER A 78 3.99 -0.79 -14.26
C SER A 78 4.23 0.72 -14.20
N ARG A 79 4.13 1.31 -13.03
CA ARG A 79 4.30 2.77 -12.79
C ARG A 79 4.39 3.05 -11.31
N LEU A 80 4.83 4.25 -10.95
CA LEU A 80 4.66 4.75 -9.58
C LEU A 80 3.15 4.87 -9.26
N ASP A 81 2.71 4.25 -8.16
CA ASP A 81 1.32 4.35 -7.71
C ASP A 81 0.91 5.79 -7.42
N LEU A 82 -0.34 6.12 -7.72
CA LEU A 82 -0.84 7.48 -7.54
C LEU A 82 -0.88 7.89 -6.05
N GLY A 83 -1.26 6.99 -5.14
CA GLY A 83 -1.23 7.24 -3.70
C GLY A 83 0.20 7.51 -3.22
N THR A 84 1.14 6.64 -3.59
CA THR A 84 2.56 6.83 -3.27
C THR A 84 3.10 8.14 -3.86
N SER A 85 2.74 8.48 -5.11
CA SER A 85 3.11 9.78 -5.72
C SER A 85 2.55 10.97 -4.94
N VAL A 86 1.31 10.88 -4.42
CA VAL A 86 0.71 11.91 -3.57
C VAL A 86 1.44 12.01 -2.24
N LEU A 87 1.76 10.88 -1.59
CA LEU A 87 2.54 10.89 -0.35
C LEU A 87 3.90 11.56 -0.55
N LEU A 88 4.68 11.09 -1.51
CA LEU A 88 6.02 11.62 -1.80
C LEU A 88 6.00 13.12 -2.10
N LYS A 89 4.98 13.60 -2.81
CA LYS A 89 4.87 15.01 -3.16
C LYS A 89 4.50 15.91 -1.98
N HIS A 90 3.68 15.42 -1.04
CA HIS A 90 3.06 16.25 0.00
C HIS A 90 3.62 16.00 1.40
N ALA A 91 4.29 14.88 1.63
CA ALA A 91 4.97 14.64 2.90
C ALA A 91 6.06 15.69 3.15
N PRO A 92 6.36 16.02 4.41
CA PRO A 92 7.33 17.05 4.75
C PRO A 92 8.74 16.70 4.27
N GLU A 93 9.64 17.68 4.33
CA GLU A 93 11.06 17.44 4.18
C GLU A 93 11.57 16.47 5.26
N LEU A 94 12.51 15.63 4.87
CA LEU A 94 13.09 14.63 5.76
C LEU A 94 14.27 15.21 6.55
N PRO A 95 14.46 14.82 7.79
CA PRO A 95 15.71 15.12 8.50
C PRO A 95 16.87 14.38 7.85
N LYS A 96 18.10 14.89 7.94
CA LYS A 96 19.29 14.31 7.30
C LYS A 96 19.65 12.91 7.82
N SER A 97 19.29 12.63 9.06
CA SER A 97 19.53 11.37 9.74
C SER A 97 18.33 10.96 10.58
N GLY A 98 18.30 9.73 11.01
CA GLY A 98 17.24 9.17 11.86
C GLY A 98 16.94 7.74 11.51
N LYS A 99 15.91 7.20 12.13
CA LYS A 99 15.43 5.84 11.89
C LYS A 99 14.05 5.89 11.23
N PHE A 100 13.97 5.45 9.99
CA PHE A 100 12.76 5.58 9.16
C PHE A 100 12.20 4.20 8.81
N LEU A 101 10.87 4.09 8.75
CA LEU A 101 10.16 2.86 8.41
C LEU A 101 9.23 3.07 7.21
N ASP A 102 9.34 2.19 6.23
CA ASP A 102 8.43 2.04 5.09
C ASP A 102 7.60 0.76 5.30
N ILE A 103 6.29 0.91 5.54
CA ILE A 103 5.37 -0.20 5.76
C ILE A 103 4.69 -0.58 4.45
N GLY A 104 4.91 -1.82 3.97
CA GLY A 104 4.44 -2.27 2.68
C GLY A 104 5.25 -1.68 1.55
N CYS A 105 6.57 -1.92 1.57
CA CYS A 105 7.54 -1.22 0.73
C CYS A 105 7.36 -1.49 -0.79
N GLY A 106 6.78 -2.63 -1.18
CA GLY A 106 6.64 -3.00 -2.58
C GLY A 106 8.00 -3.11 -3.29
N TRP A 107 8.19 -2.39 -4.40
CA TRP A 107 9.50 -2.32 -5.07
C TRP A 107 10.39 -1.19 -4.53
N GLY A 108 10.04 -0.58 -3.40
CA GLY A 108 10.84 0.35 -2.62
C GLY A 108 10.71 1.84 -2.93
N PRO A 109 9.62 2.37 -3.50
CA PRO A 109 9.55 3.79 -3.89
C PRO A 109 9.70 4.75 -2.70
N ILE A 110 9.14 4.44 -1.55
CA ILE A 110 9.24 5.24 -0.32
C ILE A 110 10.63 5.05 0.30
N SER A 111 11.09 3.81 0.41
CA SER A 111 12.42 3.48 0.95
C SER A 111 13.55 4.14 0.17
N LEU A 112 13.46 4.17 -1.18
CA LEU A 112 14.43 4.87 -2.03
C LEU A 112 14.38 6.38 -1.81
N ALA A 113 13.18 6.98 -1.71
CA ALA A 113 13.03 8.40 -1.41
C ALA A 113 13.68 8.76 -0.05
N PHE A 114 13.49 7.93 0.97
CA PHE A 114 14.15 8.07 2.26
C PHE A 114 15.68 8.08 2.13
N GLY A 115 16.26 7.07 1.48
CA GLY A 115 17.70 6.95 1.35
C GLY A 115 18.35 8.04 0.49
N LEU A 116 17.65 8.52 -0.55
CA LEU A 116 18.15 9.57 -1.44
C LEU A 116 18.16 10.95 -0.77
N GLU A 117 17.15 11.27 0.05
CA GLU A 117 17.07 12.57 0.73
C GLU A 117 17.80 12.59 2.08
N SER A 118 17.96 11.43 2.72
CA SER A 118 18.53 11.30 4.06
C SER A 118 19.65 10.24 4.06
N PRO A 119 20.80 10.53 3.47
CA PRO A 119 21.86 9.54 3.29
C PRO A 119 22.51 9.07 4.60
N GLU A 120 22.26 9.75 5.72
CA GLU A 120 22.71 9.38 7.06
C GLU A 120 21.62 8.66 7.87
N ALA A 121 20.45 8.38 7.27
CA ALA A 121 19.35 7.71 7.94
C ALA A 121 19.46 6.18 7.79
N GLU A 122 19.05 5.46 8.84
CA GLU A 122 18.80 4.02 8.78
C GLU A 122 17.34 3.79 8.33
N VAL A 123 17.17 3.21 7.17
CA VAL A 123 15.85 2.96 6.57
C VAL A 123 15.48 1.51 6.73
N PHE A 124 14.32 1.26 7.29
CA PHE A 124 13.73 -0.06 7.44
C PHE A 124 12.55 -0.20 6.47
N ALA A 125 12.57 -1.23 5.66
CA ALA A 125 11.56 -1.53 4.67
C ALA A 125 10.94 -2.89 4.96
N ILE A 126 9.65 -2.94 5.23
CA ILE A 126 8.95 -4.19 5.53
C ILE A 126 7.87 -4.47 4.51
N ASP A 127 7.72 -5.75 4.17
CA ASP A 127 6.63 -6.25 3.34
C ASP A 127 6.29 -7.68 3.76
N VAL A 128 5.11 -8.17 3.38
CA VAL A 128 4.75 -9.59 3.51
C VAL A 128 5.24 -10.42 2.34
N ASN A 129 5.66 -9.79 1.25
CA ASN A 129 6.00 -10.38 -0.04
C ASN A 129 7.53 -10.37 -0.24
N GLU A 130 8.15 -11.56 -0.28
CA GLU A 130 9.60 -11.72 -0.47
C GLU A 130 10.12 -11.06 -1.75
N ARG A 131 9.37 -11.16 -2.86
CA ARG A 131 9.74 -10.49 -4.12
C ARG A 131 9.74 -8.96 -4.01
N ALA A 132 8.89 -8.39 -3.18
CA ALA A 132 8.90 -6.95 -2.89
C ALA A 132 10.21 -6.54 -2.20
N LEU A 133 10.63 -7.32 -1.20
CA LEU A 133 11.88 -7.09 -0.48
C LEU A 133 13.10 -7.23 -1.40
N GLU A 134 13.17 -8.31 -2.21
CA GLU A 134 14.23 -8.48 -3.22
C GLU A 134 14.34 -7.30 -4.20
N LEU A 135 13.20 -6.78 -4.67
CA LEU A 135 13.17 -5.63 -5.57
C LEU A 135 13.63 -4.36 -4.85
N THR A 136 13.21 -4.16 -3.60
CA THR A 136 13.64 -3.02 -2.79
C THR A 136 15.15 -3.04 -2.58
N GLU A 137 15.73 -4.18 -2.22
CA GLU A 137 17.18 -4.36 -2.08
C GLU A 137 17.93 -4.10 -3.38
N LEU A 138 17.48 -4.70 -4.48
CA LEU A 138 18.07 -4.53 -5.80
C LEU A 138 18.06 -3.05 -6.22
N ASN A 139 16.93 -2.37 -6.04
CA ASN A 139 16.77 -0.98 -6.40
C ASN A 139 17.62 -0.06 -5.51
N ALA A 140 17.67 -0.33 -4.20
CA ALA A 140 18.55 0.36 -3.26
C ALA A 140 20.04 0.22 -3.66
N LYS A 141 20.48 -1.00 -3.96
CA LYS A 141 21.84 -1.28 -4.44
C LYS A 141 22.16 -0.54 -5.74
N ASN A 142 21.24 -0.55 -6.70
CA ASN A 142 21.41 0.14 -7.99
C ASN A 142 21.49 1.67 -7.82
N ALA A 143 20.78 2.22 -6.83
CA ALA A 143 20.84 3.64 -6.46
C ALA A 143 22.02 3.99 -5.54
N GLY A 144 22.88 3.03 -5.17
CA GLY A 144 24.04 3.24 -4.29
C GLY A 144 23.68 3.45 -2.82
N LEU A 145 22.46 3.12 -2.40
CA LEU A 145 21.97 3.28 -1.03
C LEU A 145 22.38 2.05 -0.19
N LYS A 146 23.08 2.30 0.93
CA LYS A 146 23.67 1.22 1.75
C LYS A 146 22.96 0.99 3.09
N HIS A 147 22.11 1.92 3.50
CA HIS A 147 21.46 1.92 4.82
C HIS A 147 19.95 1.64 4.70
N ILE A 148 19.57 0.77 3.74
CA ILE A 148 18.21 0.26 3.61
C ILE A 148 18.22 -1.20 4.02
N HIS A 149 17.47 -1.52 5.08
CA HIS A 149 17.32 -2.85 5.66
C HIS A 149 15.93 -3.37 5.33
N THR A 150 15.85 -4.51 4.66
CA THR A 150 14.57 -5.15 4.32
C THR A 150 14.27 -6.30 5.26
N SER A 151 13.02 -6.51 5.61
CA SER A 151 12.58 -7.66 6.41
C SER A 151 11.15 -8.07 6.08
N LEU A 152 10.87 -9.36 6.15
CA LEU A 152 9.50 -9.83 6.25
C LEU A 152 8.85 -9.30 7.53
N VAL A 153 7.56 -8.96 7.45
CA VAL A 153 6.81 -8.49 8.63
C VAL A 153 6.92 -9.47 9.80
N ASP A 154 6.77 -10.77 9.54
CA ASP A 154 6.84 -11.80 10.58
C ASP A 154 8.21 -11.90 11.23
N ASP A 155 9.28 -11.69 10.47
CA ASP A 155 10.64 -11.78 10.99
C ASP A 155 11.00 -10.52 11.79
N ALA A 156 10.61 -9.34 11.32
CA ALA A 156 10.75 -8.09 12.06
C ALA A 156 10.04 -8.14 13.43
N LEU A 157 8.88 -8.83 13.51
CA LEU A 157 8.16 -9.01 14.77
C LEU A 157 8.81 -10.06 15.70
N LYS A 158 9.48 -11.08 15.15
CA LYS A 158 10.21 -12.10 15.94
C LYS A 158 11.50 -11.54 16.53
N GLU A 159 12.23 -10.71 15.79
CA GLU A 159 13.47 -10.06 16.24
C GLU A 159 13.25 -9.21 17.50
N GLU A 160 12.12 -8.50 17.59
CA GLU A 160 11.76 -7.72 18.78
C GLU A 160 11.62 -8.59 20.04
N ASN A 161 11.10 -9.82 19.90
CA ASN A 161 10.93 -10.74 21.02
C ASN A 161 12.25 -11.39 21.48
N ASN A 162 13.27 -11.41 20.63
CA ASN A 162 14.57 -12.04 20.88
C ASN A 162 15.69 -11.05 21.23
N SER A 163 15.40 -9.74 21.36
CA SER A 163 16.35 -8.61 21.50
C SER A 163 17.23 -8.60 22.77
N LYS A 164 17.57 -9.78 23.31
CA LYS A 164 18.60 -9.92 24.35
C LYS A 164 20.01 -10.10 23.79
N GLU A 165 20.17 -10.25 22.48
CA GLU A 165 21.48 -10.37 21.83
C GLU A 165 21.83 -9.06 21.11
N SER A 166 22.98 -8.49 21.41
CA SER A 166 23.42 -7.11 21.13
C SER A 166 23.71 -6.77 19.66
N ASN A 167 23.12 -7.45 18.68
CA ASN A 167 23.34 -7.19 17.25
C ASN A 167 22.07 -7.30 16.38
N THR A 168 20.88 -7.35 16.97
CA THR A 168 19.62 -7.41 16.23
C THR A 168 19.16 -6.03 15.79
N LEU A 169 18.71 -5.91 14.54
CA LEU A 169 18.04 -4.71 14.03
C LEU A 169 16.77 -4.48 14.83
N GLU A 170 16.72 -3.41 15.60
CA GLU A 170 15.55 -3.07 16.40
C GLU A 170 14.49 -2.37 15.58
N PHE A 171 13.36 -2.99 15.31
CA PHE A 171 12.21 -2.41 14.63
C PHE A 171 11.33 -1.56 15.55
N ASN A 172 11.94 -0.62 16.26
CA ASN A 172 11.26 0.31 17.16
C ASN A 172 11.96 1.68 17.19
N ASN A 173 11.40 2.65 17.90
CA ASN A 173 11.95 4.01 18.07
C ASN A 173 12.16 4.75 16.73
N PHE A 174 11.20 4.67 15.82
CA PHE A 174 11.27 5.35 14.54
C PHE A 174 11.02 6.87 14.68
N ASP A 175 11.81 7.64 13.98
CA ASP A 175 11.59 9.08 13.81
C ASP A 175 10.43 9.33 12.84
N ILE A 176 10.41 8.54 11.75
CA ILE A 176 9.45 8.68 10.67
C ILE A 176 8.94 7.31 10.24
N ILE A 177 7.64 7.22 10.04
CA ILE A 177 6.99 6.07 9.39
C ILE A 177 6.19 6.58 8.21
N TRP A 178 6.45 6.07 7.00
CA TRP A 178 5.60 6.33 5.84
C TRP A 178 4.96 5.03 5.35
N SER A 179 3.76 5.16 4.80
CA SER A 179 3.08 4.00 4.20
C SER A 179 2.04 4.42 3.16
N ASN A 180 1.93 3.63 2.12
CA ASN A 180 0.74 3.51 1.30
C ASN A 180 0.06 2.17 1.67
N PRO A 181 -0.69 2.12 2.77
CA PRO A 181 -1.11 0.87 3.36
C PRO A 181 -2.12 0.12 2.48
N PRO A 182 -2.19 -1.22 2.59
CA PRO A 182 -3.03 -2.08 1.78
C PRO A 182 -4.51 -2.02 2.19
N ILE A 183 -5.22 -0.93 1.88
CA ILE A 183 -6.62 -0.71 2.32
C ILE A 183 -7.58 -1.79 1.81
N ARG A 184 -7.25 -2.47 0.72
CA ARG A 184 -8.12 -3.48 0.09
C ARG A 184 -8.12 -4.86 0.75
N VAL A 185 -7.22 -5.10 1.70
CA VAL A 185 -7.17 -6.37 2.47
C VAL A 185 -8.29 -6.50 3.50
N GLY A 186 -9.01 -5.41 3.76
CA GLY A 186 -10.06 -5.32 4.76
C GLY A 186 -9.65 -4.45 5.95
N LYS A 187 -10.67 -3.95 6.65
CA LYS A 187 -10.44 -3.00 7.75
C LYS A 187 -9.68 -3.62 8.91
N GLU A 188 -9.99 -4.86 9.28
CA GLU A 188 -9.36 -5.55 10.41
C GLU A 188 -7.86 -5.68 10.21
N ILE A 189 -7.42 -6.20 9.05
CA ILE A 189 -6.00 -6.37 8.73
C ILE A 189 -5.28 -5.01 8.67
N LEU A 190 -5.92 -4.00 8.05
CA LEU A 190 -5.36 -2.65 8.02
C LEU A 190 -5.18 -2.08 9.44
N HIS A 191 -6.18 -2.24 10.29
CA HIS A 191 -6.16 -1.79 11.68
C HIS A 191 -5.05 -2.48 12.49
N ASP A 192 -4.90 -3.79 12.34
CA ASP A 192 -3.84 -4.58 12.98
C ASP A 192 -2.45 -4.11 12.56
N ILE A 193 -2.24 -3.88 11.25
CA ILE A 193 -0.97 -3.33 10.74
C ILE A 193 -0.68 -1.98 11.41
N LEU A 194 -1.64 -1.06 11.42
CA LEU A 194 -1.41 0.29 11.93
C LEU A 194 -1.19 0.31 13.46
N LEU A 195 -1.94 -0.48 14.23
CA LEU A 195 -1.75 -0.61 15.68
C LEU A 195 -0.46 -1.36 16.04
N THR A 196 0.04 -2.20 15.15
CA THR A 196 1.31 -2.90 15.34
C THR A 196 2.51 -1.96 15.13
N TRP A 197 2.49 -1.10 14.11
CA TRP A 197 3.67 -0.36 13.69
C TRP A 197 3.70 1.10 14.13
N ILE A 198 2.56 1.81 14.20
CA ILE A 198 2.54 3.22 14.64
C ILE A 198 3.04 3.41 16.08
N PRO A 199 2.72 2.53 17.05
CA PRO A 199 3.24 2.66 18.41
C PRO A 199 4.77 2.56 18.52
N ARG A 200 5.46 2.11 17.46
CA ARG A 200 6.92 2.06 17.37
C ARG A 200 7.58 3.40 17.02
N LEU A 201 6.78 4.45 16.80
CA LEU A 201 7.31 5.81 16.75
C LEU A 201 7.98 6.16 18.09
N LYS A 202 9.07 6.88 18.06
CA LYS A 202 9.61 7.53 19.27
C LYS A 202 8.72 8.73 19.68
N VAL A 203 8.84 9.21 20.89
CA VAL A 203 8.23 10.48 21.33
C VAL A 203 8.72 11.60 20.41
N GLY A 204 7.78 12.37 19.85
CA GLY A 204 8.03 13.39 18.83
C GLY A 204 8.09 12.85 17.38
N GLY A 205 8.16 11.53 17.19
CA GLY A 205 8.14 10.90 15.88
C GLY A 205 6.80 11.01 15.18
N LYS A 206 6.79 10.88 13.84
CA LYS A 206 5.61 11.07 13.01
C LYS A 206 5.41 9.97 11.98
N ALA A 207 4.16 9.57 11.78
CA ALA A 207 3.78 8.72 10.66
C ALA A 207 2.98 9.50 9.62
N TYR A 208 3.19 9.19 8.34
CA TYR A 208 2.42 9.74 7.22
C TYR A 208 1.84 8.59 6.39
N LEU A 209 0.52 8.52 6.34
CA LEU A 209 -0.21 7.45 5.68
C LEU A 209 -1.00 8.03 4.50
N VAL A 210 -0.85 7.48 3.30
CA VAL A 210 -1.66 7.91 2.16
C VAL A 210 -2.85 6.98 1.96
N VAL A 211 -4.06 7.55 1.95
CA VAL A 211 -5.33 6.81 1.89
C VAL A 211 -6.27 7.45 0.88
N GLN A 212 -6.87 6.64 0.02
CA GLN A 212 -7.86 7.12 -0.94
C GLN A 212 -9.15 7.54 -0.21
N LYS A 213 -9.71 8.73 -0.54
CA LYS A 213 -10.87 9.31 0.16
C LYS A 213 -12.08 8.39 0.22
N ASN A 214 -12.45 7.82 -0.92
CA ASN A 214 -13.60 6.92 -1.05
C ASN A 214 -13.37 5.51 -0.46
N LEU A 215 -12.17 5.22 0.05
CA LEU A 215 -11.86 3.99 0.80
C LEU A 215 -11.81 4.20 2.31
N GLY A 216 -12.37 5.32 2.81
CA GLY A 216 -12.58 5.54 4.24
C GLY A 216 -11.49 6.32 4.96
N SER A 217 -10.78 7.23 4.27
CA SER A 217 -9.73 8.03 4.92
C SER A 217 -10.21 8.84 6.12
N ASP A 218 -11.43 9.37 6.08
CA ASP A 218 -11.98 10.17 7.19
C ASP A 218 -12.32 9.31 8.40
N SER A 219 -12.93 8.15 8.16
CA SER A 219 -13.21 7.19 9.23
C SER A 219 -11.93 6.60 9.82
N LEU A 220 -10.85 6.48 9.03
CA LEU A 220 -9.56 6.00 9.54
C LEU A 220 -8.90 7.03 10.47
N ILE A 221 -9.00 8.33 10.18
CA ILE A 221 -8.49 9.39 11.07
C ILE A 221 -9.18 9.30 12.45
N THR A 222 -10.52 9.23 12.46
CA THR A 222 -11.29 9.12 13.70
C THR A 222 -10.91 7.85 14.46
N TRP A 223 -10.86 6.72 13.76
CA TRP A 223 -10.53 5.44 14.35
C TRP A 223 -9.11 5.40 14.94
N LEU A 224 -8.11 5.94 14.25
CA LEU A 224 -6.74 6.04 14.78
C LEU A 224 -6.68 6.90 16.03
N ALA A 225 -7.35 8.05 16.05
CA ALA A 225 -7.41 8.92 17.21
C ALA A 225 -8.03 8.23 18.45
N GLU A 226 -9.06 7.42 18.23
CA GLU A 226 -9.74 6.66 19.29
C GLU A 226 -8.89 5.47 19.81
N ASN A 227 -8.09 4.82 18.95
CA ASN A 227 -7.41 3.56 19.28
C ASN A 227 -5.93 3.70 19.64
N LEU A 228 -5.25 4.79 19.25
CA LEU A 228 -3.85 5.05 19.65
C LEU A 228 -3.72 5.72 21.03
N GLY A 229 -4.81 6.31 21.55
CA GLY A 229 -4.84 6.96 22.85
C GLY A 229 -4.27 8.39 22.87
N GLU A 230 -4.31 9.04 24.05
CA GLU A 230 -4.02 10.47 24.24
C GLU A 230 -2.56 10.88 23.94
N SER A 231 -1.65 9.90 23.91
CA SER A 231 -0.24 10.12 23.55
C SER A 231 -0.03 10.36 22.06
N TYR A 232 -1.08 10.32 21.25
CA TYR A 232 -0.99 10.53 19.81
C TYR A 232 -1.96 11.60 19.35
N SER A 233 -1.52 12.41 18.39
CA SER A 233 -2.39 13.29 17.62
C SER A 233 -2.52 12.77 16.21
N VAL A 234 -3.75 12.77 15.67
CA VAL A 234 -4.05 12.26 14.33
C VAL A 234 -4.80 13.33 13.56
N GLU A 235 -4.26 13.74 12.43
CA GLU A 235 -4.87 14.78 11.61
C GLU A 235 -4.72 14.56 10.11
N LYS A 236 -5.56 15.27 9.35
CA LYS A 236 -5.41 15.35 7.91
C LYS A 236 -4.28 16.33 7.57
N TYR A 237 -3.13 15.85 7.13
CA TYR A 237 -1.99 16.66 6.73
C TYR A 237 -2.16 17.31 5.35
N ALA A 238 -2.54 16.50 4.33
CA ALA A 238 -2.73 16.98 2.96
C ALA A 238 -3.87 16.26 2.25
N SER A 239 -4.31 16.82 1.10
CA SER A 239 -5.34 16.22 0.27
C SER A 239 -5.07 16.55 -1.20
N SER A 240 -4.91 15.54 -2.05
CA SER A 240 -4.61 15.71 -3.47
C SER A 240 -5.12 14.52 -4.29
N LYS A 241 -5.60 14.77 -5.50
CA LYS A 241 -5.99 13.74 -6.49
C LYS A 241 -6.90 12.62 -5.95
N GLY A 242 -7.80 12.94 -5.01
CA GLY A 242 -8.69 11.95 -4.40
C GLY A 242 -8.06 11.15 -3.26
N TYR A 243 -6.84 11.47 -2.84
CA TYR A 243 -6.16 10.88 -1.68
C TYR A 243 -6.03 11.89 -0.55
N ARG A 244 -5.85 11.38 0.66
CA ARG A 244 -5.44 12.12 1.85
C ARG A 244 -4.12 11.59 2.36
N VAL A 245 -3.25 12.48 2.79
CA VAL A 245 -2.12 12.16 3.65
C VAL A 245 -2.58 12.44 5.08
N ILE A 246 -2.50 11.42 5.91
CA ILE A 246 -2.85 11.46 7.34
C ILE A 246 -1.53 11.56 8.11
N GLU A 247 -1.40 12.54 9.00
CA GLU A 247 -0.31 12.60 9.97
C GLU A 247 -0.76 11.94 11.27
N VAL A 248 0.10 11.10 11.83
CA VAL A 248 0.02 10.63 13.21
C VAL A 248 1.32 11.03 13.91
N LYS A 249 1.22 11.78 15.00
CA LYS A 249 2.37 12.19 15.81
C LYS A 249 2.28 11.57 17.19
N ARG A 250 3.38 11.00 17.67
CA ARG A 250 3.53 10.60 19.08
C ARG A 250 4.00 11.80 19.89
N ASN A 251 3.19 12.22 20.88
CA ASN A 251 3.45 13.40 21.73
C ASN A 251 4.41 13.06 22.88
#